data_bd64c685222f8dab34e17156c58dcd1b
#
_entry.id   bd64c685222f8dab34e17156c58dcd1b
#
_cell.length_a   1.000
_cell.length_b   1.000
_cell.length_c   1.000
_cell.angle_alpha   90.00
_cell.angle_beta   90.00
_cell.angle_gamma   90.00
#
_symmetry.space_group_name_H-M   'P 1'
#
loop_
_entity.id
_entity.type
_entity.pdbx_description
1 polymer ?
#
loop_
_entity_poly.entity_id
_entity_poly.type
_entity_poly.pdbx_seq_one_letter_code
_entity_poly.pdbx_strand_id
1 'polypeptide(L)'
;RQGKGSDFLGWLNLPVEITSEQLADIEKTAAELRARTQVMVVIGIGGSYLGARAVIEALADSFHNYENTGMKVIFAGHNIGEDYYHELIHYLQNKEFGICVISKSGTTTEPAIAFRLLKELLEAKVGKEEAGKRIVAITDASKGALRTLADQEGYKTFVIPDNVGGRFSVLTPVGLLPIAIAGFDIKELVQGAIEMRKACIDDEKSIALEYAVAR
;
A
#
# COMPACT_ATOMS: atom_id res chain seq x y z
N ARG A 1 28.12 -8.03 -7.09
CA ARG A 1 27.07 -7.89 -6.07
C ARG A 1 26.81 -9.24 -5.41
N GLN A 2 27.72 -9.66 -4.53
CA GLN A 2 27.64 -10.90 -3.77
C GLN A 2 27.74 -10.54 -2.28
N GLY A 3 26.70 -10.81 -1.51
CA GLY A 3 26.68 -10.50 -0.07
C GLY A 3 25.29 -10.71 0.52
N LYS A 4 25.18 -10.60 1.85
CA LYS A 4 23.89 -10.68 2.54
C LYS A 4 22.94 -9.60 2.01
N GLY A 5 21.74 -9.99 1.57
CA GLY A 5 20.72 -9.08 1.06
C GLY A 5 20.78 -8.83 -0.46
N SER A 6 21.72 -9.47 -1.19
CA SER A 6 21.80 -9.37 -2.66
C SER A 6 20.49 -9.77 -3.37
N ASP A 7 19.71 -10.67 -2.76
CA ASP A 7 18.42 -11.14 -3.28
C ASP A 7 17.32 -10.07 -3.25
N PHE A 8 17.53 -8.97 -2.50
CA PHE A 8 16.55 -7.91 -2.29
C PHE A 8 16.95 -6.57 -2.91
N LEU A 9 17.73 -6.59 -3.99
CA LEU A 9 18.19 -5.38 -4.69
C LEU A 9 17.28 -4.93 -5.84
N GLY A 10 16.11 -5.55 -6.02
CA GLY A 10 15.14 -5.18 -7.07
C GLY A 10 14.71 -3.71 -7.02
N TRP A 11 14.70 -3.11 -5.84
CA TRP A 11 14.37 -1.69 -5.68
C TRP A 11 15.28 -0.74 -6.48
N LEU A 12 16.53 -1.13 -6.80
CA LEU A 12 17.46 -0.29 -7.55
C LEU A 12 16.96 0.03 -8.96
N ASN A 13 16.36 -0.94 -9.62
CA ASN A 13 15.84 -0.79 -10.98
C ASN A 13 14.32 -0.59 -11.02
N LEU A 14 13.63 -0.78 -9.91
CA LEU A 14 12.18 -0.67 -9.83
C LEU A 14 11.62 0.58 -10.52
N PRO A 15 12.20 1.81 -10.35
CA PRO A 15 11.66 2.99 -11.00
C PRO A 15 11.59 2.91 -12.53
N VAL A 16 12.51 2.19 -13.17
CA VAL A 16 12.56 2.04 -14.64
C VAL A 16 11.94 0.73 -15.13
N GLU A 17 11.57 -0.17 -14.23
CA GLU A 17 10.92 -1.44 -14.56
C GLU A 17 9.38 -1.37 -14.42
N ILE A 18 8.86 -0.35 -13.73
CA ILE A 18 7.41 -0.13 -13.62
C ILE A 18 6.86 0.27 -14.99
N THR A 19 5.92 -0.51 -15.50
CA THR A 19 5.32 -0.23 -16.81
C THR A 19 4.13 0.71 -16.71
N SER A 20 3.80 1.38 -17.83
CA SER A 20 2.60 2.21 -17.94
C SER A 20 1.30 1.43 -17.71
N GLU A 21 1.26 0.17 -18.10
CA GLU A 21 0.12 -0.72 -17.88
C GLU A 21 -0.08 -1.03 -16.40
N GLN A 22 1.01 -1.23 -15.65
CA GLN A 22 0.94 -1.43 -14.19
C GLN A 22 0.42 -0.18 -13.49
N LEU A 23 0.91 1.00 -13.86
CA LEU A 23 0.42 2.26 -13.31
C LEU A 23 -1.05 2.49 -13.65
N ALA A 24 -1.46 2.22 -14.89
CA ALA A 24 -2.84 2.35 -15.33
C ALA A 24 -3.79 1.39 -14.58
N ASP A 25 -3.38 0.14 -14.29
CA ASP A 25 -4.19 -0.81 -13.51
C ASP A 25 -4.35 -0.36 -12.05
N ILE A 26 -3.28 0.20 -11.46
CA ILE A 26 -3.32 0.78 -10.11
C ILE A 26 -4.26 2.00 -10.07
N GLU A 27 -4.13 2.94 -11.02
CA GLU A 27 -4.98 4.13 -11.10
C GLU A 27 -6.45 3.78 -11.31
N LYS A 28 -6.73 2.83 -12.21
CA LYS A 28 -8.08 2.31 -12.46
C LYS A 28 -8.68 1.72 -11.18
N THR A 29 -7.94 0.84 -10.51
CA THR A 29 -8.38 0.22 -9.25
C THR A 29 -8.62 1.28 -8.17
N ALA A 30 -7.73 2.25 -8.04
CA ALA A 30 -7.90 3.36 -7.10
C ALA A 30 -9.14 4.19 -7.41
N ALA A 31 -9.43 4.48 -8.68
CA ALA A 31 -10.62 5.21 -9.10
C ALA A 31 -11.92 4.42 -8.80
N GLU A 32 -11.95 3.12 -9.06
CA GLU A 32 -13.09 2.25 -8.75
C GLU A 32 -13.38 2.19 -7.26
N LEU A 33 -12.33 2.13 -6.41
CA LEU A 33 -12.47 2.14 -4.96
C LEU A 33 -12.98 3.50 -4.46
N ARG A 34 -12.42 4.61 -4.95
CA ARG A 34 -12.88 5.97 -4.61
C ARG A 34 -14.34 6.22 -4.99
N ALA A 35 -14.80 5.65 -6.08
CA ALA A 35 -16.20 5.78 -6.50
C ALA A 35 -17.19 5.05 -5.56
N ARG A 36 -16.71 4.07 -4.78
CA ARG A 36 -17.54 3.22 -3.90
C ARG A 36 -17.41 3.54 -2.43
N THR A 37 -16.35 4.27 -2.03
CA THR A 37 -15.97 4.41 -0.62
C THR A 37 -15.61 5.86 -0.28
N GLN A 38 -15.82 6.22 0.98
CA GLN A 38 -15.40 7.48 1.59
C GLN A 38 -14.10 7.31 2.39
N VAL A 39 -13.87 6.08 2.85
CA VAL A 39 -12.73 5.73 3.68
C VAL A 39 -12.08 4.46 3.14
N MET A 40 -10.77 4.47 2.98
CA MET A 40 -9.99 3.26 2.70
C MET A 40 -9.14 2.90 3.91
N VAL A 41 -9.32 1.70 4.43
CA VAL A 41 -8.46 1.18 5.51
C VAL A 41 -7.34 0.37 4.88
N VAL A 42 -6.11 0.87 4.99
CA VAL A 42 -4.89 0.18 4.57
C VAL A 42 -4.36 -0.64 5.73
N ILE A 43 -4.39 -1.96 5.58
CA ILE A 43 -4.00 -2.90 6.62
C ILE A 43 -2.61 -3.45 6.31
N GLY A 44 -1.65 -3.17 7.18
CA GLY A 44 -0.27 -3.63 7.03
C GLY A 44 0.59 -3.23 8.22
N ILE A 45 1.81 -3.79 8.30
CA ILE A 45 2.78 -3.48 9.34
C ILE A 45 4.16 -3.18 8.73
N GLY A 46 4.93 -2.33 9.37
CA GLY A 46 6.27 -1.97 8.92
C GLY A 46 6.29 -1.40 7.51
N GLY A 47 7.09 -1.98 6.61
CA GLY A 47 7.20 -1.55 5.22
C GLY A 47 5.89 -1.63 4.42
N SER A 48 4.92 -2.42 4.87
CA SER A 48 3.64 -2.55 4.18
C SER A 48 2.71 -1.32 4.35
N TYR A 49 3.01 -0.39 5.26
CA TYR A 49 2.21 0.83 5.38
C TYR A 49 3.04 2.12 5.51
N LEU A 50 4.24 2.05 6.13
CA LEU A 50 5.01 3.24 6.46
C LEU A 50 5.41 4.07 5.22
N GLY A 51 5.76 3.41 4.12
CA GLY A 51 6.14 4.11 2.89
C GLY A 51 4.96 4.88 2.28
N ALA A 52 3.80 4.24 2.16
CA ALA A 52 2.58 4.89 1.69
C ALA A 52 2.17 6.04 2.61
N ARG A 53 2.20 5.82 3.92
CA ARG A 53 1.87 6.83 4.92
C ARG A 53 2.79 8.04 4.82
N ALA A 54 4.10 7.82 4.71
CA ALA A 54 5.08 8.89 4.60
C ALA A 54 4.82 9.78 3.37
N VAL A 55 4.53 9.18 2.21
CA VAL A 55 4.24 9.95 0.99
C VAL A 55 2.91 10.69 1.11
N ILE A 56 1.86 10.03 1.59
CA ILE A 56 0.55 10.67 1.77
C ILE A 56 0.64 11.86 2.73
N GLU A 57 1.27 11.69 3.89
CA GLU A 57 1.44 12.76 4.88
C GLU A 57 2.35 13.90 4.39
N ALA A 58 3.36 13.59 3.55
CA ALA A 58 4.25 14.61 2.99
C ALA A 58 3.59 15.46 1.90
N LEU A 59 2.66 14.88 1.13
CA LEU A 59 1.99 15.56 0.02
C LEU A 59 0.63 16.16 0.39
N ALA A 60 0.03 15.69 1.48
CA ALA A 60 -1.25 16.19 1.95
C ALA A 60 -1.12 17.56 2.60
N ASP A 61 -2.20 18.35 2.50
CA ASP A 61 -2.36 19.55 3.33
C ASP A 61 -2.39 19.19 4.82
N SER A 62 -1.78 20.04 5.66
CA SER A 62 -1.67 19.79 7.12
C SER A 62 -3.05 19.65 7.80
N PHE A 63 -4.11 20.17 7.20
CA PHE A 63 -5.45 20.16 7.75
C PHE A 63 -6.41 19.21 7.01
N HIS A 64 -5.95 18.48 6.00
CA HIS A 64 -6.78 17.59 5.17
C HIS A 64 -7.60 16.57 5.97
N ASN A 65 -7.09 16.12 7.14
CA ASN A 65 -7.82 15.20 8.03
C ASN A 65 -9.03 15.84 8.70
N TYR A 66 -9.09 17.16 8.79
CA TYR A 66 -10.21 17.90 9.40
C TYR A 66 -11.27 18.28 8.37
N GLU A 67 -10.97 18.18 7.08
CA GLU A 67 -11.93 18.41 6.03
C GLU A 67 -12.87 17.20 5.88
N ASN A 68 -14.15 17.46 5.63
CA ASN A 68 -15.15 16.40 5.36
C ASN A 68 -15.20 16.00 3.89
N THR A 69 -14.28 16.49 3.07
CA THR A 69 -14.21 16.24 1.63
C THR A 69 -13.04 15.33 1.28
N GLY A 70 -13.19 14.58 0.20
CA GLY A 70 -12.16 13.71 -0.33
C GLY A 70 -12.09 12.33 0.34
N MET A 71 -11.22 11.48 -0.22
CA MET A 71 -10.96 10.13 0.29
C MET A 71 -10.12 10.20 1.56
N LYS A 72 -10.56 9.51 2.60
CA LYS A 72 -9.77 9.35 3.82
C LYS A 72 -9.03 8.01 3.78
N VAL A 73 -7.72 8.03 4.01
CA VAL A 73 -6.90 6.82 4.15
C VAL A 73 -6.54 6.64 5.63
N ILE A 74 -6.93 5.50 6.20
CA ILE A 74 -6.63 5.13 7.58
C ILE A 74 -5.73 3.90 7.57
N PHE A 75 -4.73 3.87 8.44
CA PHE A 75 -3.81 2.75 8.55
C PHE A 75 -4.13 1.90 9.77
N ALA A 76 -4.28 0.57 9.57
CA ALA A 76 -4.53 -0.41 10.62
C ALA A 76 -3.60 -1.62 10.48
N GLY A 77 -3.63 -2.55 11.44
CA GLY A 77 -2.78 -3.75 11.38
C GLY A 77 -1.34 -3.51 11.81
N HIS A 78 -1.01 -2.36 12.36
CA HIS A 78 0.29 -2.03 12.94
C HIS A 78 0.30 -2.11 14.47
N ASN A 79 -0.84 -2.37 15.05
CA ASN A 79 -1.05 -2.62 16.48
C ASN A 79 -2.22 -3.61 16.68
N ILE A 80 -2.44 -4.06 17.91
CA ILE A 80 -3.57 -4.89 18.35
C ILE A 80 -4.29 -4.29 19.55
N GLY A 81 -4.19 -2.95 19.72
CA GLY A 81 -4.84 -2.24 20.82
C GLY A 81 -6.36 -2.30 20.74
N GLU A 82 -7.01 -2.76 21.81
CA GLU A 82 -8.47 -2.91 21.87
C GLU A 82 -9.18 -1.57 21.66
N ASP A 83 -8.73 -0.53 22.35
CA ASP A 83 -9.30 0.82 22.23
C ASP A 83 -9.25 1.33 20.80
N TYR A 84 -8.10 1.16 20.13
CA TYR A 84 -7.93 1.58 18.72
C TYR A 84 -8.95 0.91 17.80
N TYR A 85 -9.13 -0.41 17.92
CA TYR A 85 -10.09 -1.12 17.08
C TYR A 85 -11.54 -0.82 17.45
N HIS A 86 -11.83 -0.62 18.71
CA HIS A 86 -13.16 -0.18 19.16
C HIS A 86 -13.54 1.17 18.51
N GLU A 87 -12.66 2.16 18.60
CA GLU A 87 -12.86 3.48 18.01
C GLU A 87 -12.93 3.43 16.49
N LEU A 88 -12.05 2.67 15.83
CA LEU A 88 -12.04 2.50 14.37
C LEU A 88 -13.35 1.85 13.89
N ILE A 89 -13.80 0.78 14.52
CA ILE A 89 -15.05 0.10 14.18
C ILE A 89 -16.23 1.07 14.34
N HIS A 90 -16.29 1.79 15.46
CA HIS A 90 -17.33 2.79 15.70
C HIS A 90 -17.34 3.89 14.63
N TYR A 91 -16.17 4.41 14.25
CA TYR A 91 -16.03 5.39 13.18
C TYR A 91 -16.53 4.87 11.83
N LEU A 92 -16.21 3.61 11.48
CA LEU A 92 -16.54 2.99 10.20
C LEU A 92 -18.01 2.58 10.07
N GLN A 93 -18.74 2.41 11.17
CA GLN A 93 -20.16 2.02 11.15
C GLN A 93 -21.02 2.93 10.26
N ASN A 94 -20.71 4.22 10.24
CA ASN A 94 -21.48 5.24 9.50
C ASN A 94 -20.75 5.73 8.23
N LYS A 95 -19.74 4.99 7.74
CA LYS A 95 -18.96 5.36 6.55
C LYS A 95 -19.04 4.27 5.48
N GLU A 96 -19.08 4.68 4.22
CA GLU A 96 -18.79 3.77 3.14
C GLU A 96 -17.29 3.53 3.09
N PHE A 97 -16.84 2.34 3.45
CA PHE A 97 -15.42 2.03 3.52
C PHE A 97 -15.01 0.84 2.67
N GLY A 98 -13.72 0.74 2.38
CA GLY A 98 -13.08 -0.39 1.74
C GLY A 98 -11.78 -0.77 2.44
N ILE A 99 -11.18 -1.87 2.03
CA ILE A 99 -10.00 -2.46 2.65
C ILE A 99 -8.92 -2.70 1.60
N CYS A 100 -7.71 -2.21 1.87
CA CYS A 100 -6.50 -2.59 1.15
C CYS A 100 -5.61 -3.38 2.10
N VAL A 101 -5.63 -4.71 2.03
CA VAL A 101 -4.83 -5.57 2.90
C VAL A 101 -3.50 -5.92 2.25
N ILE A 102 -2.40 -5.68 2.96
CA ILE A 102 -1.03 -5.80 2.47
C ILE A 102 -0.24 -6.74 3.38
N SER A 103 -0.01 -7.95 2.89
CA SER A 103 0.80 -8.94 3.60
C SER A 103 1.35 -9.98 2.62
N LYS A 104 2.67 -10.14 2.57
CA LYS A 104 3.29 -11.12 1.66
C LYS A 104 2.91 -12.56 2.05
N SER A 105 3.04 -12.93 3.31
CA SER A 105 2.69 -14.27 3.80
C SER A 105 1.20 -14.45 4.11
N GLY A 106 0.52 -13.37 4.49
CA GLY A 106 -0.84 -13.42 5.04
C GLY A 106 -0.94 -13.99 6.45
N THR A 107 0.20 -14.29 7.10
CA THR A 107 0.25 -14.92 8.43
C THR A 107 0.78 -14.00 9.53
N THR A 108 1.13 -12.75 9.20
CA THR A 108 1.51 -11.75 10.21
C THR A 108 0.29 -11.45 11.08
N THR A 109 0.45 -11.61 12.38
CA THR A 109 -0.67 -11.65 13.33
C THR A 109 -1.50 -10.38 13.34
N GLU A 110 -0.86 -9.21 13.44
CA GLU A 110 -1.54 -7.93 13.58
C GLU A 110 -2.38 -7.58 12.34
N PRO A 111 -1.85 -7.63 11.11
CA PRO A 111 -2.66 -7.46 9.91
C PRO A 111 -3.76 -8.51 9.74
N ALA A 112 -3.52 -9.77 10.16
CA ALA A 112 -4.52 -10.83 10.04
C ALA A 112 -5.72 -10.60 10.98
N ILE A 113 -5.47 -10.17 12.22
CA ILE A 113 -6.52 -9.80 13.19
C ILE A 113 -7.30 -8.59 12.65
N ALA A 114 -6.60 -7.54 12.25
CA ALA A 114 -7.23 -6.33 11.70
C ALA A 114 -8.12 -6.66 10.50
N PHE A 115 -7.60 -7.46 9.56
CA PHE A 115 -8.34 -7.83 8.37
C PHE A 115 -9.59 -8.65 8.69
N ARG A 116 -9.49 -9.61 9.61
CA ARG A 116 -10.64 -10.40 10.03
C ARG A 116 -11.75 -9.52 10.61
N LEU A 117 -11.43 -8.65 11.57
CA LEU A 117 -12.41 -7.78 12.21
C LEU A 117 -13.09 -6.83 11.21
N LEU A 118 -12.30 -6.19 10.37
CA LEU A 118 -12.82 -5.19 9.42
C LEU A 118 -13.53 -5.83 8.23
N LYS A 119 -13.14 -7.03 7.81
CA LYS A 119 -13.86 -7.81 6.79
C LYS A 119 -15.23 -8.20 7.31
N GLU A 120 -15.33 -8.74 8.52
CA GLU A 120 -16.61 -9.10 9.15
C GLU A 120 -17.56 -7.87 9.25
N LEU A 121 -17.03 -6.72 9.65
CA LEU A 121 -17.79 -5.46 9.70
C LEU A 121 -18.27 -5.04 8.31
N LEU A 122 -17.41 -5.10 7.29
CA LEU A 122 -17.75 -4.71 5.93
C LEU A 122 -18.81 -5.65 5.33
N GLU A 123 -18.64 -6.96 5.49
CA GLU A 123 -19.60 -7.95 5.01
C GLU A 123 -20.97 -7.83 5.70
N ALA A 124 -20.99 -7.56 6.99
CA ALA A 124 -22.23 -7.32 7.73
C ALA A 124 -22.96 -6.06 7.23
N LYS A 125 -22.21 -5.05 6.79
CA LYS A 125 -22.76 -3.77 6.34
C LYS A 125 -23.31 -3.81 4.92
N VAL A 126 -22.58 -4.39 3.96
CA VAL A 126 -22.89 -4.30 2.52
C VAL A 126 -23.15 -5.65 1.85
N GLY A 127 -23.04 -6.75 2.59
CA GLY A 127 -23.10 -8.11 2.07
C GLY A 127 -21.78 -8.57 1.43
N LYS A 128 -21.61 -9.89 1.34
CA LYS A 128 -20.34 -10.51 0.93
C LYS A 128 -19.91 -10.12 -0.50
N GLU A 129 -20.84 -10.08 -1.45
CA GLU A 129 -20.54 -9.76 -2.86
C GLU A 129 -20.04 -8.34 -3.03
N GLU A 130 -20.74 -7.37 -2.43
CA GLU A 130 -20.32 -5.96 -2.52
C GLU A 130 -19.06 -5.69 -1.70
N ALA A 131 -18.88 -6.35 -0.56
CA ALA A 131 -17.64 -6.29 0.22
C ALA A 131 -16.43 -6.74 -0.60
N GLY A 132 -16.57 -7.83 -1.37
CA GLY A 132 -15.53 -8.31 -2.27
C GLY A 132 -15.05 -7.28 -3.28
N LYS A 133 -15.94 -6.42 -3.77
CA LYS A 133 -15.63 -5.32 -4.71
C LYS A 133 -14.92 -4.12 -4.03
N ARG A 134 -14.91 -4.07 -2.71
CA ARG A 134 -14.28 -3.02 -1.89
C ARG A 134 -13.01 -3.49 -1.17
N ILE A 135 -12.60 -4.75 -1.43
CA ILE A 135 -11.39 -5.35 -0.88
C ILE A 135 -10.36 -5.54 -1.98
N VAL A 136 -9.14 -5.07 -1.73
CA VAL A 136 -7.97 -5.35 -2.57
C VAL A 136 -6.89 -5.99 -1.70
N ALA A 137 -6.28 -7.07 -2.18
CA ALA A 137 -5.18 -7.75 -1.52
C ALA A 137 -3.86 -7.53 -2.26
N ILE A 138 -2.84 -7.04 -1.56
CA ILE A 138 -1.48 -6.92 -2.07
C ILE A 138 -0.64 -7.98 -1.35
N THR A 139 -0.23 -9.01 -2.10
CA THR A 139 0.33 -10.22 -1.49
C THR A 139 1.31 -10.93 -2.43
N ASP A 140 1.75 -12.13 -2.07
CA ASP A 140 2.60 -12.98 -2.93
C ASP A 140 1.89 -13.35 -4.23
N ALA A 141 2.66 -13.69 -5.26
CA ALA A 141 2.14 -14.03 -6.57
C ALA A 141 1.35 -15.35 -6.58
N SER A 142 1.76 -16.33 -5.76
CA SER A 142 1.26 -17.72 -5.88
C SER A 142 1.05 -18.45 -4.55
N LYS A 143 1.56 -17.92 -3.43
CA LYS A 143 1.56 -18.63 -2.14
C LYS A 143 1.20 -17.73 -0.97
N GLY A 144 0.90 -18.34 0.17
CA GLY A 144 0.55 -17.64 1.40
C GLY A 144 -0.95 -17.59 1.66
N ALA A 145 -1.30 -17.44 2.94
CA ALA A 145 -2.70 -17.50 3.37
C ALA A 145 -3.56 -16.40 2.75
N LEU A 146 -3.01 -15.17 2.59
CA LEU A 146 -3.75 -14.07 1.96
C LEU A 146 -3.95 -14.31 0.47
N ARG A 147 -2.98 -14.90 -0.25
CA ARG A 147 -3.12 -15.28 -1.65
C ARG A 147 -4.26 -16.29 -1.82
N THR A 148 -4.22 -17.37 -1.05
CA THR A 148 -5.26 -18.40 -1.08
C THR A 148 -6.65 -17.82 -0.81
N LEU A 149 -6.78 -16.97 0.22
CA LEU A 149 -8.05 -16.34 0.54
C LEU A 149 -8.52 -15.39 -0.57
N ALA A 150 -7.62 -14.58 -1.13
CA ALA A 150 -7.97 -13.65 -2.19
C ALA A 150 -8.47 -14.38 -3.46
N ASP A 151 -7.86 -15.53 -3.79
CA ASP A 151 -8.29 -16.36 -4.93
C ASP A 151 -9.65 -17.00 -4.66
N GLN A 152 -9.91 -17.49 -3.45
CA GLN A 152 -11.18 -18.10 -3.06
C GLN A 152 -12.33 -17.09 -3.04
N GLU A 153 -12.08 -15.88 -2.58
CA GLU A 153 -13.11 -14.83 -2.47
C GLU A 153 -13.19 -13.94 -3.72
N GLY A 154 -12.30 -14.12 -4.68
CA GLY A 154 -12.29 -13.36 -5.94
C GLY A 154 -11.88 -11.90 -5.77
N TYR A 155 -11.03 -11.56 -4.79
CA TYR A 155 -10.57 -10.19 -4.58
C TYR A 155 -9.65 -9.73 -5.70
N LYS A 156 -9.70 -8.44 -6.07
CA LYS A 156 -8.65 -7.82 -6.88
C LYS A 156 -7.32 -7.94 -6.15
N THR A 157 -6.27 -8.35 -6.87
CA THR A 157 -4.95 -8.55 -6.26
C THR A 157 -3.85 -7.82 -7.00
N PHE A 158 -2.81 -7.44 -6.24
CA PHE A 158 -1.53 -6.99 -6.76
C PHE A 158 -0.40 -7.81 -6.12
N VAL A 159 0.70 -7.93 -6.84
CA VAL A 159 1.84 -8.77 -6.43
C VAL A 159 2.90 -7.93 -5.73
N ILE A 160 3.42 -8.45 -4.61
CA ILE A 160 4.63 -7.94 -3.97
C ILE A 160 5.83 -8.64 -4.61
N PRO A 161 6.73 -7.92 -5.30
CA PRO A 161 7.91 -8.53 -5.91
C PRO A 161 8.80 -9.26 -4.89
N ASP A 162 9.31 -10.43 -5.25
CA ASP A 162 10.13 -11.24 -4.35
C ASP A 162 11.50 -10.62 -4.04
N ASN A 163 12.05 -9.89 -5.01
CA ASN A 163 13.35 -9.25 -4.95
C ASN A 163 13.33 -7.84 -4.33
N VAL A 164 12.19 -7.40 -3.79
CA VAL A 164 12.06 -6.10 -3.11
C VAL A 164 11.76 -6.32 -1.64
N GLY A 165 12.65 -5.87 -0.77
CA GLY A 165 12.45 -5.91 0.67
C GLY A 165 11.36 -4.93 1.14
N GLY A 166 10.68 -5.24 2.25
CA GLY A 166 9.57 -4.43 2.74
C GLY A 166 9.89 -2.95 2.94
N ARG A 167 11.10 -2.63 3.39
CA ARG A 167 11.56 -1.24 3.59
C ARG A 167 11.74 -0.43 2.30
N PHE A 168 11.79 -1.09 1.16
CA PHE A 168 12.03 -0.47 -0.16
C PHE A 168 10.82 -0.61 -1.09
N SER A 169 9.64 -0.94 -0.55
CA SER A 169 8.47 -1.36 -1.33
C SER A 169 7.53 -0.22 -1.73
N VAL A 170 7.82 1.03 -1.38
CA VAL A 170 6.92 2.17 -1.63
C VAL A 170 6.57 2.36 -3.12
N LEU A 171 7.52 2.08 -4.02
CA LEU A 171 7.31 2.14 -5.48
C LEU A 171 6.75 0.82 -6.07
N THR A 172 6.39 -0.16 -5.26
CA THR A 172 5.58 -1.31 -5.67
C THR A 172 4.09 -1.00 -5.45
N PRO A 173 3.16 -1.86 -5.84
CA PRO A 173 1.75 -1.70 -5.51
C PRO A 173 1.48 -1.49 -4.00
N VAL A 174 2.40 -1.94 -3.12
CA VAL A 174 2.35 -1.73 -1.66
C VAL A 174 2.22 -0.26 -1.29
N GLY A 175 2.96 0.61 -1.94
CA GLY A 175 2.86 2.06 -1.72
C GLY A 175 2.00 2.76 -2.76
N LEU A 176 2.17 2.42 -4.04
CA LEU A 176 1.53 3.13 -5.14
C LEU A 176 -0.01 3.08 -5.09
N LEU A 177 -0.61 1.92 -4.72
CA LEU A 177 -2.06 1.82 -4.65
C LEU A 177 -2.67 2.70 -3.54
N PRO A 178 -2.21 2.64 -2.27
CA PRO A 178 -2.70 3.55 -1.23
C PRO A 178 -2.49 5.03 -1.57
N ILE A 179 -1.36 5.39 -2.20
CA ILE A 179 -1.06 6.76 -2.62
C ILE A 179 -2.03 7.22 -3.70
N ALA A 180 -2.30 6.39 -4.71
CA ALA A 180 -3.29 6.66 -5.75
C ALA A 180 -4.72 6.76 -5.19
N ILE A 181 -5.07 5.90 -4.21
CA ILE A 181 -6.37 5.97 -3.50
C ILE A 181 -6.51 7.29 -2.75
N ALA A 182 -5.45 7.79 -2.13
CA ALA A 182 -5.43 9.10 -1.47
C ALA A 182 -5.58 10.27 -2.45
N GLY A 183 -5.45 10.03 -3.76
CA GLY A 183 -5.66 11.05 -4.80
C GLY A 183 -4.39 11.69 -5.35
N PHE A 184 -3.21 11.21 -4.96
CA PHE A 184 -1.94 11.73 -5.46
C PHE A 184 -1.51 11.08 -6.77
N ASP A 185 -0.80 11.82 -7.61
CA ASP A 185 -0.31 11.37 -8.91
C ASP A 185 0.90 10.43 -8.72
N ILE A 186 0.67 9.14 -8.97
CA ILE A 186 1.71 8.12 -8.87
C ILE A 186 2.68 8.12 -10.05
N LYS A 187 2.30 8.68 -11.21
CA LYS A 187 3.18 8.80 -12.37
C LYS A 187 4.25 9.84 -12.12
N GLU A 188 3.87 10.99 -11.58
CA GLU A 188 4.84 12.02 -11.18
C GLU A 188 5.78 11.52 -10.08
N LEU A 189 5.26 10.76 -9.11
CA LEU A 189 6.07 10.13 -8.08
C LEU A 189 7.12 9.16 -8.68
N VAL A 190 6.71 8.31 -9.61
CA VAL A 190 7.61 7.36 -10.30
C VAL A 190 8.60 8.12 -11.20
N GLN A 191 8.15 9.17 -11.89
CA GLN A 191 9.03 9.99 -12.71
C GLN A 191 10.15 10.64 -11.87
N GLY A 192 9.83 11.22 -10.72
CA GLY A 192 10.83 11.76 -9.79
C GLY A 192 11.83 10.69 -9.31
N ALA A 193 11.36 9.46 -9.08
CA ALA A 193 12.23 8.34 -8.72
C ALA A 193 13.15 7.91 -9.88
N ILE A 194 12.68 7.96 -11.13
CA ILE A 194 13.51 7.71 -12.35
C ILE A 194 14.63 8.75 -12.44
N GLU A 195 14.29 10.02 -12.29
CA GLU A 195 15.25 11.13 -12.36
C GLU A 195 16.31 11.03 -11.25
N MET A 196 15.89 10.76 -10.02
CA MET A 196 16.82 10.58 -8.91
C MET A 196 17.69 9.34 -9.06
N ARG A 197 17.12 8.23 -9.57
CA ARG A 197 17.92 7.04 -9.90
C ARG A 197 19.01 7.36 -10.92
N LYS A 198 18.67 8.10 -11.98
CA LYS A 198 19.64 8.54 -12.99
C LYS A 198 20.76 9.36 -12.35
N ALA A 199 20.42 10.36 -11.55
CA ALA A 199 21.39 11.19 -10.85
C ALA A 199 22.30 10.40 -9.90
N CYS A 200 21.81 9.32 -9.29
CA CYS A 200 22.58 8.49 -8.36
C CYS A 200 23.48 7.45 -9.03
N ILE A 201 23.11 6.96 -10.22
CA ILE A 201 23.81 5.83 -10.86
C ILE A 201 24.72 6.29 -12.00
N ASP A 202 24.30 7.28 -12.78
CA ASP A 202 24.98 7.71 -14.01
C ASP A 202 26.01 8.82 -13.75
N ASP A 203 26.02 9.44 -12.54
CA ASP A 203 26.95 10.50 -12.18
C ASP A 203 28.03 9.98 -11.23
N GLU A 204 29.32 10.12 -11.63
CA GLU A 204 30.46 9.78 -10.79
C GLU A 204 30.56 10.68 -9.52
N LYS A 205 29.90 11.84 -9.56
CA LYS A 205 29.79 12.79 -8.44
C LYS A 205 28.39 12.78 -7.83
N SER A 206 27.72 11.63 -7.83
CA SER A 206 26.36 11.55 -7.32
C SER A 206 26.28 11.96 -5.83
N ILE A 207 25.21 12.65 -5.47
CA ILE A 207 24.92 13.04 -4.07
C ILE A 207 24.91 11.82 -3.15
N ALA A 208 24.45 10.67 -3.63
CA ALA A 208 24.45 9.42 -2.88
C ALA A 208 25.88 8.94 -2.55
N LEU A 209 26.81 9.08 -3.51
CA LEU A 209 28.20 8.72 -3.31
C LEU A 209 28.89 9.72 -2.36
N GLU A 210 28.69 11.01 -2.55
CA GLU A 210 29.21 12.06 -1.67
C GLU A 210 28.75 11.86 -0.23
N TYR A 211 27.47 11.57 -0.03
CA TYR A 211 26.91 11.26 1.30
C TYR A 211 27.55 10.00 1.91
N ALA A 212 27.74 8.93 1.12
CA ALA A 212 28.37 7.71 1.59
C ALA A 212 29.83 7.91 2.01
N VAL A 213 30.57 8.76 1.30
CA VAL A 213 31.97 9.10 1.62
C VAL A 213 32.07 10.00 2.85
N ALA A 214 31.11 10.93 3.01
CA ALA A 214 31.11 11.88 4.15
C ALA A 214 30.74 11.20 5.48
N ARG A 215 30.07 10.02 5.47
CA ARG A 215 29.60 9.30 6.64
C ARG A 215 30.57 8.17 7.08
#